data_d51bac2a9f0112aec745e8e2225a6486
#
_entry.id   d51bac2a9f0112aec745e8e2225a6486
#
_cell.length_a   1.000
_cell.length_b   1.000
_cell.length_c   1.000
_cell.angle_alpha   90.00
_cell.angle_beta   90.00
_cell.angle_gamma   90.00
#
_symmetry.space_group_name_H-M   'P 1'
#
loop_
_entity.id
_entity.type
_entity.pdbx_description
1 polymer ?
#
loop_
_entity_poly.entity_id
_entity_poly.type
_entity_poly.pdbx_seq_one_letter_code
_entity_poly.pdbx_strand_id
1 'polypeptide(L)'
;MKSLFLSLAAMAMFVAAPVLAQEQAIGEKAPMITAPLMGIDGKANTLLDLKGDNGLLVIFSCNTCPFVVGNAHKTEGWEGRYNGLAELAESLNIGMVLVNSNEAKREGDDSLPAMKSHAMEAGYTMPYVVDEGSKLANACGARTTPHVYLYNSNLELAYRGAIDDNVNRAEEVKERYLDMAMRRLAEGKKIKTTETKAVGCSIKRVR
;
A
#
# COMPACT_ATOMS: atom_id res chain seq x y z
N MET A 1 9.37 16.54 -69.70
CA MET A 1 10.10 16.57 -68.42
C MET A 1 9.05 16.46 -67.30
N LYS A 2 8.93 15.28 -66.68
CA LYS A 2 7.96 15.03 -65.60
C LYS A 2 8.74 15.06 -64.27
N SER A 3 8.52 16.06 -63.43
CA SER A 3 9.12 16.18 -62.12
C SER A 3 8.38 15.27 -61.13
N LEU A 4 9.10 14.31 -60.56
CA LEU A 4 8.61 13.40 -59.53
C LEU A 4 8.91 14.06 -58.14
N PHE A 5 7.87 14.54 -57.47
CA PHE A 5 7.96 15.01 -56.08
C PHE A 5 7.91 13.81 -55.11
N LEU A 6 9.04 13.53 -54.50
CA LEU A 6 9.13 12.51 -53.44
C LEU A 6 8.77 13.16 -52.11
N SER A 7 7.55 12.86 -51.60
CA SER A 7 7.12 13.31 -50.25
C SER A 7 7.72 12.40 -49.21
N LEU A 8 8.67 12.93 -48.41
CA LEU A 8 9.24 12.28 -47.24
C LEU A 8 8.29 12.47 -46.08
N ALA A 9 7.51 11.43 -45.73
CA ALA A 9 6.69 11.43 -44.50
C ALA A 9 7.58 11.15 -43.32
N ALA A 10 7.86 12.16 -42.51
CA ALA A 10 8.55 12.00 -41.20
C ALA A 10 7.60 11.36 -40.20
N MET A 11 7.82 10.09 -39.88
CA MET A 11 7.12 9.35 -38.83
C MET A 11 7.68 9.75 -37.48
N ALA A 12 7.02 10.65 -36.76
CA ALA A 12 7.37 11.04 -35.42
C ALA A 12 7.10 9.86 -34.46
N MET A 13 8.14 9.19 -33.98
CA MET A 13 8.01 8.23 -32.88
C MET A 13 7.74 8.99 -31.58
N PHE A 14 6.52 8.93 -31.09
CA PHE A 14 6.17 9.35 -29.73
C PHE A 14 6.76 8.32 -28.76
N VAL A 15 7.88 8.62 -28.13
CA VAL A 15 8.37 7.90 -26.97
C VAL A 15 7.52 8.33 -25.79
N ALA A 16 6.54 7.51 -25.42
CA ALA A 16 5.78 7.72 -24.19
C ALA A 16 6.73 7.52 -22.99
N ALA A 17 7.11 8.62 -22.34
CA ALA A 17 7.81 8.54 -21.06
C ALA A 17 6.87 7.83 -20.05
N PRO A 18 7.39 6.95 -19.17
CA PRO A 18 6.58 6.35 -18.12
C PRO A 18 6.09 7.46 -17.19
N VAL A 19 4.80 7.77 -17.27
CA VAL A 19 4.14 8.65 -16.30
C VAL A 19 4.14 7.88 -14.98
N LEU A 20 4.93 8.32 -14.02
CA LEU A 20 4.80 7.84 -12.64
C LEU A 20 3.35 8.13 -12.23
N ALA A 21 2.60 7.07 -11.92
CA ALA A 21 1.22 7.23 -11.51
C ALA A 21 1.13 8.25 -10.37
N GLN A 22 0.25 9.22 -10.52
CA GLN A 22 -0.02 10.18 -9.47
C GLN A 22 -0.60 9.45 -8.27
N GLU A 23 -0.23 9.83 -7.05
CA GLU A 23 -0.85 9.26 -5.86
C GLU A 23 -2.34 9.59 -5.85
N GLN A 24 -3.15 8.58 -5.52
CA GLN A 24 -4.61 8.70 -5.45
C GLN A 24 -5.03 9.88 -4.56
N ALA A 25 -5.92 10.73 -5.02
CA ALA A 25 -6.39 11.87 -4.25
C ALA A 25 -7.42 11.46 -3.19
N ILE A 26 -7.50 12.23 -2.10
CA ILE A 26 -8.52 12.04 -1.07
C ILE A 26 -9.92 12.18 -1.70
N GLY A 27 -10.81 11.25 -1.38
CA GLY A 27 -12.17 11.14 -1.93
C GLY A 27 -12.28 10.27 -3.18
N GLU A 28 -11.19 9.89 -3.83
CA GLU A 28 -11.23 8.97 -4.98
C GLU A 28 -11.55 7.54 -4.54
N LYS A 29 -12.22 6.78 -5.41
CA LYS A 29 -12.56 5.38 -5.18
C LYS A 29 -11.31 4.49 -5.23
N ALA A 30 -11.25 3.49 -4.34
CA ALA A 30 -10.22 2.47 -4.40
C ALA A 30 -10.20 1.81 -5.79
N PRO A 31 -9.02 1.68 -6.41
CA PRO A 31 -8.91 1.00 -7.69
C PRO A 31 -8.96 -0.53 -7.49
N MET A 32 -9.26 -1.27 -8.55
CA MET A 32 -9.13 -2.73 -8.62
C MET A 32 -9.87 -3.49 -7.50
N ILE A 33 -10.99 -2.97 -7.00
CA ILE A 33 -11.70 -3.50 -5.82
C ILE A 33 -12.14 -4.96 -5.95
N THR A 34 -12.31 -5.47 -7.17
CA THR A 34 -12.70 -6.87 -7.46
C THR A 34 -11.56 -7.70 -8.05
N ALA A 35 -10.35 -7.13 -8.17
CA ALA A 35 -9.20 -7.87 -8.68
C ALA A 35 -8.73 -8.89 -7.62
N PRO A 36 -8.45 -10.15 -8.00
CA PRO A 36 -7.99 -11.15 -7.07
C PRO A 36 -6.54 -10.87 -6.63
N LEU A 37 -6.33 -10.95 -5.33
CA LEU A 37 -5.03 -10.85 -4.66
C LEU A 37 -4.78 -12.17 -3.93
N MET A 38 -3.71 -12.88 -4.28
CA MET A 38 -3.38 -14.17 -3.66
C MET A 38 -2.84 -13.96 -2.24
N GLY A 39 -3.52 -14.52 -1.25
CA GLY A 39 -3.10 -14.54 0.15
C GLY A 39 -2.05 -15.61 0.45
N ILE A 40 -1.28 -15.39 1.51
CA ILE A 40 -0.32 -16.38 2.03
C ILE A 40 -1.00 -17.67 2.52
N ASP A 41 -2.30 -17.64 2.76
CA ASP A 41 -3.15 -18.79 3.10
C ASP A 41 -3.60 -19.61 1.87
N GLY A 42 -3.22 -19.18 0.67
CA GLY A 42 -3.59 -19.79 -0.60
C GLY A 42 -4.97 -19.42 -1.12
N LYS A 43 -5.66 -18.47 -0.48
CA LYS A 43 -6.96 -17.97 -0.93
C LYS A 43 -6.79 -16.71 -1.77
N ALA A 44 -7.61 -16.59 -2.81
CA ALA A 44 -7.75 -15.35 -3.54
C ALA A 44 -8.76 -14.44 -2.80
N ASN A 45 -8.33 -13.22 -2.48
CA ASN A 45 -9.15 -12.20 -1.83
C ASN A 45 -9.29 -11.00 -2.75
N THR A 46 -10.36 -10.25 -2.63
CA THR A 46 -10.50 -8.93 -3.27
C THR A 46 -10.55 -7.84 -2.20
N LEU A 47 -10.26 -6.59 -2.56
CA LEU A 47 -10.41 -5.49 -1.61
C LEU A 47 -11.87 -5.37 -1.12
N LEU A 48 -12.83 -5.75 -1.96
CA LEU A 48 -14.24 -5.75 -1.60
C LEU A 48 -14.57 -6.81 -0.54
N ASP A 49 -13.98 -8.02 -0.64
CA ASP A 49 -14.18 -9.10 0.35
C ASP A 49 -13.53 -8.78 1.69
N LEU A 50 -12.42 -8.03 1.66
CA LEU A 50 -11.64 -7.66 2.85
C LEU A 50 -12.17 -6.41 3.56
N LYS A 51 -13.13 -5.70 2.96
CA LYS A 51 -13.70 -4.48 3.52
C LYS A 51 -14.59 -4.79 4.72
N GLY A 52 -14.40 -4.07 5.84
CA GLY A 52 -15.35 -4.02 6.95
C GLY A 52 -16.49 -3.02 6.69
N ASP A 53 -17.48 -2.97 7.59
CA ASP A 53 -18.64 -2.10 7.46
C ASP A 53 -18.27 -0.62 7.42
N ASN A 54 -17.22 -0.22 8.16
CA ASN A 54 -16.77 1.17 8.25
C ASN A 54 -15.64 1.51 7.28
N GLY A 55 -15.08 0.53 6.56
CA GLY A 55 -14.04 0.79 5.57
C GLY A 55 -12.97 -0.28 5.44
N LEU A 56 -11.84 0.10 4.83
CA LEU A 56 -10.72 -0.79 4.57
C LEU A 56 -9.38 -0.06 4.77
N LEU A 57 -8.51 -0.65 5.56
CA LEU A 57 -7.10 -0.25 5.70
C LEU A 57 -6.23 -1.13 4.81
N VAL A 58 -5.55 -0.51 3.87
CA VAL A 58 -4.55 -1.14 2.99
C VAL A 58 -3.18 -0.60 3.37
N ILE A 59 -2.23 -1.46 3.71
CA ILE A 59 -0.83 -1.08 3.94
C ILE A 59 0.04 -1.82 2.93
N PHE A 60 0.65 -1.08 2.00
CA PHE A 60 1.70 -1.62 1.15
C PHE A 60 2.92 -1.90 2.00
N SER A 61 3.30 -3.17 2.13
CA SER A 61 4.36 -3.64 3.01
C SER A 61 5.30 -4.62 2.29
N CYS A 62 6.36 -5.07 2.96
CA CYS A 62 7.30 -6.06 2.44
C CYS A 62 8.12 -6.66 3.58
N ASN A 63 8.90 -7.71 3.29
CA ASN A 63 9.61 -8.48 4.32
C ASN A 63 10.99 -7.93 4.72
N THR A 64 11.56 -6.97 3.98
CA THR A 64 12.98 -6.60 4.15
C THR A 64 13.27 -5.11 4.24
N CYS A 65 12.24 -4.26 4.15
CA CYS A 65 12.44 -2.82 4.28
C CYS A 65 12.72 -2.43 5.74
N PRO A 66 13.83 -1.74 6.06
CA PRO A 66 14.11 -1.29 7.43
C PRO A 66 13.02 -0.42 8.05
N PHE A 67 12.24 0.30 7.25
CA PHE A 67 11.09 1.07 7.74
C PHE A 67 9.87 0.18 8.06
N VAL A 68 9.87 -1.08 7.61
CA VAL A 68 8.90 -2.10 7.99
C VAL A 68 9.44 -2.89 9.17
N VAL A 69 10.49 -3.70 8.95
CA VAL A 69 10.98 -4.72 9.90
C VAL A 69 11.98 -4.19 10.92
N GLY A 70 12.35 -2.92 10.81
CA GLY A 70 13.39 -2.33 11.65
C GLY A 70 14.81 -2.58 11.15
N ASN A 71 15.74 -1.96 11.88
CA ASN A 71 17.18 -2.14 11.74
C ASN A 71 17.78 -1.97 13.12
N ALA A 72 18.50 -2.98 13.62
CA ALA A 72 19.01 -3.10 14.97
C ALA A 72 19.74 -1.85 15.53
N HIS A 73 20.19 -0.93 14.65
CA HIS A 73 20.99 0.23 15.06
C HIS A 73 20.32 1.59 14.82
N LYS A 74 19.20 1.66 14.07
CA LYS A 74 18.66 2.96 13.63
C LYS A 74 17.14 3.12 13.74
N THR A 75 16.37 2.08 13.54
CA THR A 75 14.90 2.17 13.51
C THR A 75 14.27 0.86 13.97
N GLU A 76 13.20 0.95 14.75
CA GLU A 76 12.38 -0.21 15.10
C GLU A 76 11.51 -0.67 13.94
N GLY A 77 11.26 0.20 12.97
CA GLY A 77 10.28 -0.04 11.92
C GLY A 77 8.84 0.06 12.44
N TRP A 78 7.89 -0.07 11.53
CA TRP A 78 6.47 0.00 11.89
C TRP A 78 5.79 -1.36 12.04
N GLU A 79 6.45 -2.46 11.69
CA GLU A 79 5.87 -3.80 11.71
C GLU A 79 5.34 -4.21 13.08
N GLY A 80 6.09 -3.89 14.14
CA GLY A 80 5.67 -4.18 15.52
C GLY A 80 4.35 -3.50 15.94
N ARG A 81 3.82 -2.58 15.12
CA ARG A 81 2.54 -1.88 15.35
C ARG A 81 1.38 -2.49 14.57
N TYR A 82 1.65 -3.40 13.59
CA TYR A 82 0.63 -3.93 12.68
C TYR A 82 -0.46 -4.72 13.42
N ASN A 83 -0.11 -5.59 14.36
CA ASN A 83 -1.11 -6.36 15.10
C ASN A 83 -2.01 -5.47 15.96
N GLY A 84 -1.45 -4.46 16.64
CA GLY A 84 -2.27 -3.48 17.37
C GLY A 84 -3.17 -2.64 16.47
N LEU A 85 -2.70 -2.32 15.24
CA LEU A 85 -3.56 -1.66 14.23
C LEU A 85 -4.66 -2.59 13.74
N ALA A 86 -4.41 -3.90 13.59
CA ALA A 86 -5.41 -4.87 13.20
C ALA A 86 -6.49 -5.03 14.28
N GLU A 87 -6.10 -5.14 15.55
CA GLU A 87 -7.03 -5.18 16.68
C GLU A 87 -7.89 -3.91 16.74
N LEU A 88 -7.28 -2.74 16.53
CA LEU A 88 -8.03 -1.48 16.46
C LEU A 88 -8.99 -1.46 15.28
N ALA A 89 -8.53 -1.86 14.09
CA ALA A 89 -9.36 -1.89 12.87
C ALA A 89 -10.57 -2.82 13.07
N GLU A 90 -10.36 -4.02 13.61
CA GLU A 90 -11.43 -4.98 13.94
C GLU A 90 -12.43 -4.36 14.90
N SER A 91 -11.97 -3.75 16.01
CA SER A 91 -12.84 -3.10 17.01
C SER A 91 -13.67 -1.96 16.42
N LEU A 92 -13.23 -1.38 15.31
CA LEU A 92 -13.89 -0.30 14.59
C LEU A 92 -14.67 -0.77 13.36
N ASN A 93 -14.81 -2.10 13.13
CA ASN A 93 -15.40 -2.70 11.92
C ASN A 93 -14.74 -2.16 10.62
N ILE A 94 -13.44 -1.94 10.64
CA ILE A 94 -12.62 -1.60 9.48
C ILE A 94 -11.83 -2.85 9.10
N GLY A 95 -11.92 -3.30 7.85
CA GLY A 95 -11.06 -4.37 7.37
C GLY A 95 -9.61 -3.93 7.29
N MET A 96 -8.65 -4.85 7.42
CA MET A 96 -7.22 -4.54 7.25
C MET A 96 -6.55 -5.58 6.37
N VAL A 97 -5.66 -5.14 5.49
CA VAL A 97 -4.84 -5.99 4.63
C VAL A 97 -3.44 -5.43 4.43
N LEU A 98 -2.44 -6.29 4.52
CA LEU A 98 -1.08 -6.01 4.08
C LEU A 98 -0.91 -6.46 2.62
N VAL A 99 -0.29 -5.63 1.79
CA VAL A 99 -0.12 -5.87 0.36
C VAL A 99 1.37 -5.82 0.01
N ASN A 100 1.91 -6.93 -0.50
CA ASN A 100 3.28 -7.00 -0.98
C ASN A 100 3.33 -6.76 -2.49
N SER A 101 3.86 -5.61 -2.88
CA SER A 101 3.97 -5.15 -4.27
C SER A 101 5.42 -5.18 -4.79
N ASN A 102 6.36 -5.83 -4.08
CA ASN A 102 7.76 -5.92 -4.46
C ASN A 102 8.00 -6.98 -5.53
N GLU A 103 7.47 -6.79 -6.73
CA GLU A 103 7.54 -7.77 -7.81
C GLU A 103 8.97 -8.16 -8.19
N ALA A 104 9.92 -7.22 -8.18
CA ALA A 104 11.33 -7.51 -8.47
C ALA A 104 12.03 -8.37 -7.39
N LYS A 105 11.35 -8.65 -6.27
CA LYS A 105 11.81 -9.53 -5.18
C LYS A 105 10.97 -10.79 -5.05
N ARG A 106 10.06 -11.04 -5.98
CA ARG A 106 9.05 -12.12 -5.91
C ARG A 106 9.65 -13.52 -5.93
N GLU A 107 10.82 -13.71 -6.53
CA GLU A 107 11.54 -14.99 -6.55
C GLU A 107 12.48 -15.18 -5.34
N GLY A 108 12.55 -14.20 -4.43
CA GLY A 108 13.45 -14.20 -3.27
C GLY A 108 12.74 -13.79 -1.98
N ASP A 109 13.22 -12.68 -1.39
CA ASP A 109 12.81 -12.21 -0.06
C ASP A 109 11.30 -11.93 0.08
N ASP A 110 10.61 -11.58 -1.01
CA ASP A 110 9.17 -11.30 -1.05
C ASP A 110 8.39 -12.38 -1.83
N SER A 111 8.94 -13.60 -1.95
CA SER A 111 8.22 -14.77 -2.48
C SER A 111 7.08 -15.19 -1.55
N LEU A 112 6.06 -15.86 -2.10
CA LEU A 112 4.92 -16.32 -1.29
C LEU A 112 5.34 -17.20 -0.10
N PRO A 113 6.29 -18.17 -0.23
CA PRO A 113 6.81 -18.89 0.92
C PRO A 113 7.51 -18.00 1.94
N ALA A 114 8.34 -17.02 1.48
CA ALA A 114 9.02 -16.09 2.37
C ALA A 114 8.02 -15.17 3.10
N MET A 115 7.00 -14.68 2.42
CA MET A 115 5.91 -13.90 3.02
C MET A 115 5.18 -14.72 4.11
N LYS A 116 4.92 -15.99 3.85
CA LYS A 116 4.26 -16.90 4.81
C LYS A 116 5.12 -17.11 6.05
N SER A 117 6.42 -17.40 5.89
CA SER A 117 7.37 -17.55 7.01
C SER A 117 7.44 -16.28 7.84
N HIS A 118 7.62 -15.13 7.18
CA HIS A 118 7.70 -13.83 7.80
C HIS A 118 6.43 -13.48 8.60
N ALA A 119 5.26 -13.69 8.02
CA ALA A 119 3.98 -13.45 8.68
C ALA A 119 3.79 -14.33 9.93
N MET A 120 4.25 -15.58 9.88
CA MET A 120 4.23 -16.48 11.05
C MET A 120 5.18 -15.99 12.16
N GLU A 121 6.40 -15.59 11.80
CA GLU A 121 7.41 -15.08 12.74
C GLU A 121 6.97 -13.76 13.40
N ALA A 122 6.38 -12.85 12.62
CA ALA A 122 5.85 -11.57 13.10
C ALA A 122 4.46 -11.69 13.76
N GLY A 123 3.84 -12.88 13.71
CA GLY A 123 2.54 -13.15 14.31
C GLY A 123 1.39 -12.36 13.67
N TYR A 124 1.41 -12.17 12.35
CA TYR A 124 0.36 -11.40 11.66
C TYR A 124 -1.02 -12.01 11.85
N THR A 125 -1.98 -11.19 12.27
CA THR A 125 -3.38 -11.58 12.46
C THR A 125 -4.28 -11.15 11.30
N MET A 126 -3.79 -10.23 10.44
CA MET A 126 -4.49 -9.72 9.26
C MET A 126 -4.05 -10.45 7.99
N PRO A 127 -4.87 -10.45 6.91
CA PRO A 127 -4.48 -10.95 5.60
C PRO A 127 -3.21 -10.29 5.07
N TYR A 128 -2.30 -11.09 4.50
CA TYR A 128 -1.13 -10.63 3.77
C TYR A 128 -1.18 -11.19 2.36
N VAL A 129 -1.25 -10.32 1.36
CA VAL A 129 -1.54 -10.70 -0.04
C VAL A 129 -0.45 -10.23 -1.00
N VAL A 130 -0.35 -10.91 -2.13
CA VAL A 130 0.55 -10.57 -3.25
C VAL A 130 -0.17 -9.64 -4.22
N ASP A 131 0.48 -8.55 -4.58
CA ASP A 131 0.11 -7.66 -5.69
C ASP A 131 1.03 -7.95 -6.89
N GLU A 132 0.60 -8.87 -7.74
CA GLU A 132 1.35 -9.28 -8.92
C GLU A 132 1.59 -8.12 -9.90
N GLY A 133 2.85 -7.96 -10.33
CA GLY A 133 3.25 -6.88 -11.22
C GLY A 133 3.13 -5.49 -10.61
N SER A 134 2.99 -5.39 -9.27
CA SER A 134 2.75 -4.12 -8.56
C SER A 134 1.54 -3.35 -9.11
N LYS A 135 0.51 -4.04 -9.60
CA LYS A 135 -0.63 -3.44 -10.31
C LYS A 135 -1.48 -2.55 -9.40
N LEU A 136 -1.80 -3.06 -8.19
CA LEU A 136 -2.57 -2.29 -7.20
C LEU A 136 -1.76 -1.09 -6.71
N ALA A 137 -0.47 -1.29 -6.39
CA ALA A 137 0.41 -0.19 -5.98
C ALA A 137 0.51 0.88 -7.07
N ASN A 138 0.58 0.48 -8.36
CA ASN A 138 0.60 1.41 -9.48
C ASN A 138 -0.72 2.18 -9.60
N ALA A 139 -1.85 1.49 -9.47
CA ALA A 139 -3.17 2.10 -9.57
C ALA A 139 -3.45 3.09 -8.41
N CYS A 140 -2.96 2.79 -7.20
CA CYS A 140 -3.03 3.71 -6.06
C CYS A 140 -1.98 4.84 -6.11
N GLY A 141 -0.94 4.72 -6.96
CA GLY A 141 0.22 5.59 -6.94
C GLY A 141 1.10 5.40 -5.70
N ALA A 142 1.03 4.23 -5.04
CA ALA A 142 1.86 3.92 -3.88
C ALA A 142 3.34 3.85 -4.27
N ARG A 143 4.22 4.42 -3.46
CA ARG A 143 5.64 4.59 -3.81
C ARG A 143 6.59 3.84 -2.89
N THR A 144 6.21 3.66 -1.63
CA THR A 144 7.09 3.15 -0.58
C THR A 144 6.48 1.97 0.16
N THR A 145 7.31 1.27 0.94
CA THR A 145 6.89 0.35 1.99
C THR A 145 7.49 0.82 3.33
N PRO A 146 6.66 1.04 4.38
CA PRO A 146 5.20 0.99 4.27
C PRO A 146 4.60 2.23 3.57
N HIS A 147 3.37 2.09 3.06
CA HIS A 147 2.53 3.20 2.60
C HIS A 147 1.09 2.87 2.92
N VAL A 148 0.42 3.74 3.64
CA VAL A 148 -0.95 3.54 4.17
C VAL A 148 -1.99 4.17 3.27
N TYR A 149 -3.09 3.45 3.05
CA TYR A 149 -4.32 3.92 2.40
C TYR A 149 -5.51 3.46 3.23
N LEU A 150 -6.25 4.39 3.81
CA LEU A 150 -7.47 4.12 4.57
C LEU A 150 -8.67 4.59 3.74
N TYR A 151 -9.55 3.65 3.42
CA TYR A 151 -10.77 3.89 2.67
C TYR A 151 -11.99 3.86 3.60
N ASN A 152 -12.99 4.69 3.31
CA ASN A 152 -14.28 4.69 4.02
C ASN A 152 -15.18 3.51 3.60
N SER A 153 -16.38 3.42 4.16
CA SER A 153 -17.38 2.39 3.84
C SER A 153 -17.78 2.32 2.36
N ASN A 154 -17.62 3.43 1.63
CA ASN A 154 -17.85 3.53 0.20
C ASN A 154 -16.60 3.25 -0.64
N LEU A 155 -15.50 2.80 0.00
CA LEU A 155 -14.18 2.64 -0.61
C LEU A 155 -13.64 3.94 -1.24
N GLU A 156 -13.94 5.10 -0.67
CA GLU A 156 -13.33 6.37 -1.01
C GLU A 156 -12.15 6.64 -0.08
N LEU A 157 -11.04 7.11 -0.63
CA LEU A 157 -9.82 7.37 0.13
C LEU A 157 -10.05 8.46 1.18
N ALA A 158 -9.89 8.13 2.44
CA ALA A 158 -10.09 9.01 3.58
C ALA A 158 -8.78 9.50 4.21
N TYR A 159 -7.73 8.65 4.15
CA TYR A 159 -6.40 9.00 4.63
C TYR A 159 -5.33 8.24 3.83
N ARG A 160 -4.16 8.88 3.60
CA ARG A 160 -2.96 8.23 3.08
C ARG A 160 -1.70 8.79 3.72
N GLY A 161 -0.64 7.96 3.80
CA GLY A 161 0.68 8.41 4.26
C GLY A 161 1.36 7.43 5.21
N ALA A 162 1.86 7.95 6.34
CA ALA A 162 2.56 7.20 7.37
C ALA A 162 1.60 6.63 8.44
N ILE A 163 2.08 5.71 9.26
CA ILE A 163 1.34 5.17 10.41
C ILE A 163 1.30 6.20 11.54
N ASP A 164 2.44 6.79 11.85
CA ASP A 164 2.62 7.82 12.87
C ASP A 164 3.85 8.69 12.54
N ASP A 165 4.26 9.57 13.46
CA ASP A 165 5.36 10.52 13.26
C ASP A 165 6.76 9.96 13.61
N ASN A 166 6.86 8.71 14.12
CA ASN A 166 8.14 8.18 14.57
C ASN A 166 8.34 6.69 14.26
N VAL A 167 9.02 6.41 13.14
CA VAL A 167 9.40 5.05 12.73
C VAL A 167 10.55 4.48 13.58
N ASN A 168 11.33 5.35 14.22
CA ASN A 168 12.55 4.93 14.90
C ASN A 168 12.25 4.35 16.28
N ARG A 169 11.27 4.93 17.00
CA ARG A 169 10.92 4.54 18.37
C ARG A 169 9.43 4.69 18.64
N ALA A 170 8.79 3.59 19.01
CA ALA A 170 7.35 3.56 19.29
C ALA A 170 6.99 4.39 20.53
N GLU A 171 7.84 4.39 21.54
CA GLU A 171 7.65 5.14 22.78
C GLU A 171 7.76 6.67 22.62
N GLU A 172 8.40 7.13 21.54
CA GLU A 172 8.57 8.56 21.23
C GLU A 172 7.51 9.11 20.28
N VAL A 173 6.51 8.30 19.87
CA VAL A 173 5.41 8.73 18.99
C VAL A 173 4.57 9.79 19.69
N LYS A 174 4.42 10.95 19.04
CA LYS A 174 3.60 12.07 19.48
C LYS A 174 2.28 12.15 18.72
N GLU A 175 2.33 11.88 17.42
CA GLU A 175 1.18 11.96 16.50
C GLU A 175 0.85 10.59 15.91
N ARG A 176 -0.26 10.00 16.35
CA ARG A 176 -0.76 8.70 15.89
C ARG A 176 -1.73 8.90 14.71
N TYR A 177 -1.22 9.35 13.57
CA TYR A 177 -2.02 9.76 12.40
C TYR A 177 -3.06 8.73 11.99
N LEU A 178 -2.65 7.47 11.79
CA LEU A 178 -3.54 6.41 11.33
C LEU A 178 -4.57 6.00 12.38
N ASP A 179 -4.17 5.85 13.65
CA ASP A 179 -5.10 5.55 14.76
C ASP A 179 -6.20 6.61 14.83
N MET A 180 -5.82 7.88 14.85
CA MET A 180 -6.77 9.00 14.86
C MET A 180 -7.67 9.01 13.62
N ALA A 181 -7.12 8.71 12.45
CA ALA A 181 -7.90 8.66 11.21
C ALA A 181 -8.95 7.53 11.25
N MET A 182 -8.58 6.31 11.68
CA MET A 182 -9.50 5.17 11.80
C MET A 182 -10.63 5.46 12.80
N ARG A 183 -10.32 5.98 14.00
CA ARG A 183 -11.34 6.31 15.01
C ARG A 183 -12.31 7.36 14.49
N ARG A 184 -11.81 8.44 13.90
CA ARG A 184 -12.67 9.48 13.35
C ARG A 184 -13.53 8.99 12.19
N LEU A 185 -12.97 8.11 11.34
CA LEU A 185 -13.71 7.49 10.25
C LEU A 185 -14.88 6.66 10.78
N ALA A 186 -14.64 5.76 11.73
CA ALA A 186 -15.67 4.91 12.34
C ALA A 186 -16.74 5.71 13.09
N GLU A 187 -16.38 6.87 13.67
CA GLU A 187 -17.33 7.77 14.33
C GLU A 187 -18.10 8.68 13.33
N GLY A 188 -17.86 8.56 12.03
CA GLY A 188 -18.45 9.45 11.01
C GLY A 188 -17.97 10.90 11.10
N LYS A 189 -16.86 11.15 11.78
CA LYS A 189 -16.30 12.49 11.99
C LYS A 189 -15.24 12.83 10.93
N LYS A 190 -15.12 14.11 10.59
CA LYS A 190 -14.10 14.59 9.65
C LYS A 190 -12.68 14.27 10.17
N ILE A 191 -11.88 13.58 9.36
CA ILE A 191 -10.45 13.36 9.61
C ILE A 191 -9.74 14.72 9.48
N LYS A 192 -8.98 15.11 10.50
CA LYS A 192 -8.28 16.41 10.53
C LYS A 192 -7.06 16.41 9.61
N THR A 193 -6.25 15.35 9.69
CA THR A 193 -5.06 15.15 8.87
C THR A 193 -5.34 14.00 7.92
N THR A 194 -5.66 14.30 6.67
CA THR A 194 -6.01 13.30 5.65
C THR A 194 -4.81 12.79 4.87
N GLU A 195 -3.70 13.52 4.91
CA GLU A 195 -2.47 13.18 4.20
C GLU A 195 -1.25 13.45 5.08
N THR A 196 -0.28 12.53 5.04
CA THR A 196 1.04 12.71 5.61
C THR A 196 2.09 12.20 4.64
N LYS A 197 3.35 12.57 4.83
CA LYS A 197 4.44 12.06 4.02
C LYS A 197 4.66 10.59 4.31
N ALA A 198 4.51 9.73 3.30
CA ALA A 198 4.95 8.34 3.41
C ALA A 198 6.47 8.29 3.52
N VAL A 199 6.96 7.53 4.50
CA VAL A 199 8.39 7.30 4.76
C VAL A 199 8.67 5.82 4.60
N GLY A 200 9.64 5.45 3.77
CA GLY A 200 9.90 4.03 3.50
C GLY A 200 10.87 3.82 2.35
N CYS A 201 11.17 2.54 2.09
CA CYS A 201 11.91 2.13 0.91
C CYS A 201 11.00 2.17 -0.32
N SER A 202 11.54 2.49 -1.48
CA SER A 202 10.76 2.40 -2.73
C SER A 202 10.26 0.97 -2.98
N ILE A 203 9.01 0.81 -3.43
CA ILE A 203 8.48 -0.47 -3.91
C ILE A 203 9.35 -0.98 -5.06
N LYS A 204 9.74 -2.26 -5.00
CA LYS A 204 10.66 -2.91 -5.94
C LYS A 204 9.88 -3.44 -7.15
N ARG A 205 9.65 -2.58 -8.11
CA ARG A 205 8.96 -2.90 -9.38
C ARG A 205 9.90 -3.55 -10.38
N VAL A 206 9.38 -4.43 -11.23
CA VAL A 206 10.06 -4.88 -12.45
C VAL A 206 10.01 -3.72 -13.45
N ARG A 207 11.14 -3.48 -14.12
CA ARG A 207 11.29 -2.44 -15.16
C ARG A 207 11.03 -3.01 -16.55
#